data_000674d378082e1a1884fb4d66183792
#
_entry.id   000674d378082e1a1884fb4d66183792
#
_cell.length_a   1.000
_cell.length_b   1.000
_cell.length_c   1.000
_cell.angle_alpha   90.00
_cell.angle_beta   90.00
_cell.angle_gamma   90.00
#
_symmetry.space_group_name_H-M   'P 1'
#
loop_
_entity.id
_entity.type
_entity.pdbx_description
1 polymer ?
#
loop_
_entity_poly.entity_id
_entity_poly.type
_entity_poly.pdbx_seq_one_letter_code
_entity_poly.pdbx_strand_id
1 'polypeptide(L)'
;MLPGMKLGRDVVTGFDRFLTAWKSSVDPSPGSYTYQMDPHGYPQPFVFKDSSIELFRDGPWNSYWFSWTPLLPHDTRAEFFLNDKEMYFTYETGDVPTRRTLDINGNILRLNWNNVTNTWETYHTKPNDKCDHYAVCG
;
A
#
# COMPACT_ATOMS: atom_id res chain seq x y z
N MET A 1 -3.61 -6.57 2.51
CA MET A 1 -2.59 -6.43 3.57
C MET A 1 -3.29 -6.19 4.88
N LEU A 2 -3.01 -7.02 5.86
CA LEU A 2 -3.54 -6.93 7.22
C LEU A 2 -2.50 -6.34 8.16
N PRO A 3 -2.91 -5.82 9.34
CA PRO A 3 -1.95 -5.39 10.36
C PRO A 3 -0.95 -6.49 10.69
N GLY A 4 0.31 -6.12 10.89
CA GLY A 4 1.41 -7.04 11.16
C GLY A 4 2.02 -7.72 9.93
N MET A 5 1.40 -7.62 8.76
CA MET A 5 1.99 -8.13 7.52
C MET A 5 3.08 -7.18 7.03
N LYS A 6 4.11 -7.76 6.41
CA LYS A 6 5.22 -7.00 5.82
C LYS A 6 4.96 -6.74 4.34
N LEU A 7 5.19 -5.51 3.89
CA LEU A 7 5.26 -5.19 2.47
C LEU A 7 6.67 -4.69 2.18
N GLY A 8 7.41 -5.40 1.35
CA GLY A 8 8.79 -5.05 1.08
C GLY A 8 9.59 -6.20 0.49
N ARG A 9 10.90 -6.10 0.59
CA ARG A 9 11.82 -6.98 -0.11
C ARG A 9 12.89 -7.55 0.82
N ASP A 10 13.15 -8.84 0.67
CA ASP A 10 14.33 -9.48 1.20
C ASP A 10 15.46 -9.33 0.17
N VAL A 11 16.47 -8.52 0.50
CA VAL A 11 17.57 -8.23 -0.42
C VAL A 11 18.55 -9.39 -0.59
N VAL A 12 18.56 -10.34 0.34
CA VAL A 12 19.43 -11.52 0.25
C VAL A 12 18.86 -12.53 -0.73
N THR A 13 17.56 -12.81 -0.62
CA THR A 13 16.87 -13.81 -1.45
C THR A 13 16.21 -13.21 -2.70
N GLY A 14 15.99 -11.89 -2.70
CA GLY A 14 15.22 -11.21 -3.75
C GLY A 14 13.71 -11.42 -3.63
N PHE A 15 13.24 -12.03 -2.54
CA PHE A 15 11.82 -12.29 -2.34
C PHE A 15 11.08 -10.98 -2.06
N ASP A 16 10.07 -10.68 -2.87
CA ASP A 16 9.19 -9.52 -2.73
C ASP A 16 7.84 -9.92 -2.16
N ARG A 17 7.37 -9.15 -1.17
CA ARG A 17 5.99 -9.19 -0.67
C ARG A 17 5.29 -7.93 -1.12
N PHE A 18 4.26 -8.07 -1.95
CA PHE A 18 3.54 -6.94 -2.52
C PHE A 18 2.06 -7.28 -2.69
N LEU A 19 1.25 -6.26 -2.88
CA LEU A 19 -0.16 -6.43 -3.19
C LEU A 19 -0.33 -6.49 -4.71
N THR A 20 -1.21 -7.41 -5.15
CA THR A 20 -1.64 -7.47 -6.55
C THR A 20 -3.15 -7.26 -6.60
N ALA A 21 -3.60 -6.41 -7.49
CA ALA A 21 -5.02 -6.22 -7.75
C ALA A 21 -5.61 -7.47 -8.40
N TRP A 22 -6.90 -7.67 -8.21
CA TRP A 22 -7.65 -8.65 -8.98
C TRP A 22 -7.75 -8.23 -10.45
N LYS A 23 -7.88 -9.17 -11.33
CA LYS A 23 -8.06 -8.93 -12.76
C LYS A 23 -9.37 -8.20 -13.05
N SER A 24 -10.43 -8.56 -12.34
CA SER A 24 -11.73 -7.91 -12.38
C SER A 24 -12.45 -8.08 -11.03
N SER A 25 -13.61 -7.46 -10.87
CA SER A 25 -14.41 -7.57 -9.65
C SER A 25 -14.85 -9.00 -9.30
N VAL A 26 -14.85 -9.90 -10.29
CA VAL A 26 -15.29 -11.30 -10.13
C VAL A 26 -14.18 -12.32 -10.41
N ASP A 27 -12.99 -11.86 -10.82
CA ASP A 27 -11.86 -12.72 -11.14
C ASP A 27 -10.66 -12.36 -10.25
N PRO A 28 -10.33 -13.22 -9.24
CA PRO A 28 -9.24 -12.97 -8.30
C PRO A 28 -7.85 -13.28 -8.86
N SER A 29 -7.74 -13.73 -10.11
CA SER A 29 -6.43 -13.93 -10.73
C SER A 29 -5.67 -12.59 -10.84
N PRO A 30 -4.33 -12.61 -10.94
CA PRO A 30 -3.53 -11.39 -10.96
C PRO A 30 -3.95 -10.42 -12.06
N GLY A 31 -4.24 -9.17 -11.65
CA GLY A 31 -4.57 -8.07 -12.54
C GLY A 31 -3.35 -7.25 -12.92
N SER A 32 -3.61 -6.06 -13.48
CA SER A 32 -2.56 -5.21 -14.05
C SER A 32 -1.82 -4.37 -13.03
N TYR A 33 -2.36 -4.21 -11.81
CA TYR A 33 -1.80 -3.29 -10.83
C TYR A 33 -1.11 -4.03 -9.69
N THR A 34 0.05 -3.50 -9.27
CA THR A 34 0.78 -3.97 -8.09
C THR A 34 1.17 -2.78 -7.20
N TYR A 35 1.19 -3.02 -5.90
CA TYR A 35 1.68 -2.06 -4.91
C TYR A 35 2.86 -2.69 -4.20
N GLN A 36 4.04 -2.14 -4.41
CA GLN A 36 5.29 -2.73 -3.95
C GLN A 36 6.32 -1.67 -3.57
N MET A 37 7.29 -2.06 -2.75
CA MET A 37 8.44 -1.20 -2.42
C MET A 37 9.39 -1.11 -3.60
N ASP A 38 9.79 0.11 -3.93
CA ASP A 38 10.88 0.35 -4.87
C ASP A 38 12.18 0.56 -4.07
N PRO A 39 13.19 -0.28 -4.25
CA PRO A 39 14.46 -0.14 -3.54
C PRO A 39 15.38 0.94 -4.11
N HIS A 40 15.05 1.53 -5.25
CA HIS A 40 15.88 2.53 -5.91
C HIS A 40 15.72 3.91 -5.27
N GLY A 41 16.84 4.55 -4.95
CA GLY A 41 16.81 5.84 -4.27
C GLY A 41 16.31 5.73 -2.83
N TYR A 42 15.52 6.70 -2.38
CA TYR A 42 14.83 6.61 -1.10
C TYR A 42 13.70 5.58 -1.21
N PRO A 43 13.74 4.50 -0.38
CA PRO A 43 12.72 3.47 -0.45
C PRO A 43 11.34 4.03 -0.15
N GLN A 44 10.38 3.71 -1.02
CA GLN A 44 8.99 4.11 -0.88
C GLN A 44 8.09 3.15 -1.66
N PRO A 45 6.84 2.95 -1.25
CA PRO A 45 5.92 2.14 -2.04
C PRO A 45 5.45 2.87 -3.29
N PHE A 46 5.28 2.10 -4.36
CA PHE A 46 4.73 2.55 -5.63
C PHE A 46 3.55 1.69 -6.04
N VAL A 47 2.62 2.27 -6.76
CA VAL A 47 1.67 1.52 -7.57
C VAL A 47 2.20 1.50 -9.01
N PHE A 48 2.32 0.29 -9.54
CA PHE A 48 2.72 0.05 -10.92
C PHE A 48 1.56 -0.53 -11.70
N LYS A 49 1.48 -0.15 -12.98
CA LYS A 49 0.64 -0.78 -13.97
C LYS A 49 1.52 -1.62 -14.91
N ASP A 50 1.10 -2.86 -15.16
CA ASP A 50 1.82 -3.79 -16.04
C ASP A 50 3.30 -3.97 -15.66
N SER A 51 3.60 -3.90 -14.36
CA SER A 51 4.92 -4.09 -13.74
C SER A 51 5.97 -3.05 -14.10
N SER A 52 5.67 -2.04 -14.90
CA SER A 52 6.66 -1.08 -15.39
C SER A 52 6.23 0.38 -15.37
N ILE A 53 4.94 0.66 -15.42
CA ILE A 53 4.43 2.03 -15.48
C ILE A 53 4.10 2.49 -14.06
N GLU A 54 4.87 3.44 -13.54
CA GLU A 54 4.61 4.06 -12.25
C GLU A 54 3.39 4.97 -12.34
N LEU A 55 2.38 4.71 -11.51
CA LEU A 55 1.20 5.53 -11.44
C LEU A 55 1.27 6.57 -10.34
N PHE A 56 1.64 6.16 -9.14
CA PHE A 56 1.88 7.08 -8.03
C PHE A 56 2.76 6.41 -6.97
N ARG A 57 3.25 7.22 -6.04
CA ARG A 57 4.12 6.81 -4.95
C ARG A 57 3.66 7.42 -3.63
N ASP A 58 4.05 6.79 -2.54
CA ASP A 58 3.72 7.26 -1.18
C ASP A 58 4.67 8.32 -0.64
N GLY A 59 5.73 8.64 -1.36
CA GLY A 59 6.79 9.53 -0.87
C GLY A 59 7.72 8.84 0.14
N PRO A 60 8.86 9.45 0.44
CA PRO A 60 9.85 8.87 1.34
C PRO A 60 9.33 8.77 2.77
N TRP A 61 9.90 7.82 3.53
CA TRP A 61 9.60 7.63 4.94
C TRP A 61 10.12 8.78 5.78
N ASN A 62 9.28 9.34 6.67
CA ASN A 62 9.61 10.49 7.52
C ASN A 62 9.75 10.15 9.01
N SER A 63 9.92 8.88 9.36
CA SER A 63 9.99 8.29 10.70
C SER A 63 8.65 7.90 11.32
N TYR A 64 7.54 8.31 10.73
CA TYR A 64 6.19 7.98 11.20
C TYR A 64 5.31 7.39 10.12
N TRP A 65 5.44 7.87 8.88
CA TRP A 65 4.70 7.41 7.70
C TRP A 65 5.44 7.80 6.43
N PHE A 66 4.97 7.33 5.30
CA PHE A 66 5.48 7.81 4.01
C PHE A 66 4.92 9.21 3.74
N SER A 67 5.78 10.14 3.32
CA SER A 67 5.54 11.59 3.33
C SER A 67 4.25 12.04 2.64
N TRP A 68 3.81 11.30 1.62
CA TRP A 68 2.62 11.64 0.86
C TRP A 68 1.40 10.81 1.26
N THR A 69 1.52 10.05 2.33
CA THR A 69 0.41 9.33 2.93
C THR A 69 -0.31 10.25 3.90
N PRO A 70 -1.65 10.34 3.86
CA PRO A 70 -2.41 11.10 4.86
C PRO A 70 -2.13 10.59 6.27
N LEU A 71 -2.36 11.46 7.25
CA LEU A 71 -2.22 11.11 8.66
C LEU A 71 -3.00 9.85 8.98
N LEU A 72 -2.34 8.94 9.67
CA LEU A 72 -2.97 7.72 10.16
C LEU A 72 -3.89 8.07 11.35
N PRO A 73 -4.97 7.30 11.56
CA PRO A 73 -5.69 7.36 12.82
C PRO A 73 -4.71 7.20 13.99
N HIS A 74 -4.95 7.90 15.09
CA HIS A 74 -4.00 7.93 16.23
C HIS A 74 -3.75 6.57 16.88
N ASP A 75 -4.61 5.59 16.66
CA ASP A 75 -4.42 4.19 17.10
C ASP A 75 -3.70 3.32 16.08
N THR A 76 -3.33 3.87 14.94
CA THR A 76 -2.58 3.18 13.89
C THR A 76 -1.12 3.59 13.95
N ARG A 77 -0.23 2.60 13.99
CA ARG A 77 1.20 2.81 13.98
C ARG A 77 1.83 2.10 12.80
N ALA A 78 2.58 2.84 11.98
CA ALA A 78 3.37 2.29 10.89
C ALA A 78 4.84 2.25 11.27
N GLU A 79 5.55 1.25 10.80
CA GLU A 79 6.99 1.10 11.00
C GLU A 79 7.65 0.72 9.67
N PHE A 80 8.79 1.32 9.41
CA PHE A 80 9.61 1.03 8.25
C PHE A 80 10.98 0.53 8.72
N PHE A 81 11.40 -0.61 8.15
CA PHE A 81 12.67 -1.24 8.44
C PHE A 81 13.55 -1.29 7.20
N LEU A 82 14.78 -0.84 7.35
CA LEU A 82 15.79 -0.89 6.30
C LEU A 82 17.13 -1.32 6.90
N ASN A 83 17.63 -2.45 6.46
CA ASN A 83 18.97 -2.94 6.81
C ASN A 83 19.60 -3.65 5.60
N ASP A 84 20.74 -4.28 5.79
CA ASP A 84 21.47 -4.97 4.71
C ASP A 84 20.80 -6.27 4.24
N LYS A 85 19.77 -6.73 4.94
CA LYS A 85 19.08 -7.99 4.64
C LYS A 85 17.67 -7.80 4.10
N GLU A 86 16.95 -6.76 4.59
CA GLU A 86 15.57 -6.56 4.20
C GLU A 86 15.16 -5.09 4.26
N MET A 87 14.14 -4.79 3.48
CA MET A 87 13.49 -3.49 3.44
C MET A 87 11.99 -3.72 3.39
N TYR A 88 11.28 -3.31 4.44
CA TYR A 88 9.82 -3.47 4.47
C TYR A 88 9.16 -2.44 5.37
N PHE A 89 7.86 -2.24 5.14
CA PHE A 89 7.04 -1.58 6.13
C PHE A 89 5.92 -2.51 6.61
N THR A 90 5.45 -2.22 7.79
CA THR A 90 4.30 -2.87 8.40
C THR A 90 3.48 -1.82 9.14
N TYR A 91 2.26 -2.16 9.53
CA TYR A 91 1.45 -1.30 10.38
C TYR A 91 0.67 -2.14 11.38
N GLU A 92 0.34 -1.53 12.49
CA GLU A 92 -0.52 -2.08 13.52
C GLU A 92 -1.65 -1.12 13.82
N THR A 93 -2.77 -1.65 14.25
CA THR A 93 -3.95 -0.87 14.62
C THR A 93 -4.40 -1.24 16.02
N GLY A 94 -5.20 -0.36 16.63
CA GLY A 94 -5.82 -0.62 17.91
C GLY A 94 -7.01 -1.57 17.82
N ASP A 95 -8.13 -1.20 18.43
CA ASP A 95 -9.27 -2.09 18.61
C ASP A 95 -10.09 -2.34 17.34
N VAL A 96 -10.00 -1.44 16.34
CA VAL A 96 -10.78 -1.56 15.11
C VAL A 96 -10.01 -2.39 14.09
N PRO A 97 -10.54 -3.53 13.64
CA PRO A 97 -9.91 -4.27 12.55
C PRO A 97 -9.82 -3.43 11.29
N THR A 98 -8.66 -3.42 10.67
CA THR A 98 -8.40 -2.69 9.42
C THR A 98 -7.73 -3.57 8.39
N ARG A 99 -7.87 -3.20 7.14
CA ARG A 99 -7.10 -3.80 6.05
C ARG A 99 -6.81 -2.78 4.96
N ARG A 100 -5.79 -3.08 4.18
CA ARG A 100 -5.41 -2.31 3.01
C ARG A 100 -5.51 -3.22 1.79
N THR A 101 -6.17 -2.75 0.75
CA THR A 101 -6.33 -3.48 -0.51
C THR A 101 -5.95 -2.60 -1.70
N LEU A 102 -5.58 -3.24 -2.79
CA LEU A 102 -5.38 -2.62 -4.08
C LEU A 102 -6.55 -3.03 -4.97
N ASP A 103 -7.32 -2.06 -5.45
CA ASP A 103 -8.49 -2.37 -6.27
C ASP A 103 -8.15 -2.59 -7.75
N ILE A 104 -9.15 -2.96 -8.53
CA ILE A 104 -8.98 -3.27 -9.96
C ILE A 104 -8.59 -2.06 -10.81
N ASN A 105 -8.69 -0.85 -10.27
CA ASN A 105 -8.33 0.41 -10.94
C ASN A 105 -6.99 0.98 -10.46
N GLY A 106 -6.27 0.26 -9.61
CA GLY A 106 -5.00 0.70 -9.08
C GLY A 106 -5.09 1.65 -7.89
N ASN A 107 -6.25 1.74 -7.24
CA ASN A 107 -6.41 2.55 -6.04
C ASN A 107 -6.10 1.72 -4.80
N ILE A 108 -5.44 2.34 -3.83
CA ILE A 108 -5.22 1.73 -2.52
C ILE A 108 -6.34 2.16 -1.60
N LEU A 109 -7.06 1.18 -1.05
CA LEU A 109 -8.15 1.40 -0.13
C LEU A 109 -7.73 1.02 1.28
N ARG A 110 -8.06 1.87 2.25
CA ARG A 110 -8.04 1.54 3.65
C ARG A 110 -9.46 1.29 4.11
N LEU A 111 -9.69 0.12 4.67
CA LEU A 111 -10.99 -0.33 5.11
C LEU A 111 -10.97 -0.58 6.61
N ASN A 112 -12.02 -0.09 7.28
CA ASN A 112 -12.27 -0.37 8.69
C ASN A 112 -13.48 -1.29 8.81
N TRP A 113 -13.40 -2.22 9.74
CA TRP A 113 -14.53 -3.09 10.05
C TRP A 113 -15.55 -2.33 10.90
N ASN A 114 -16.81 -2.33 10.45
CA ASN A 114 -17.92 -1.82 11.23
C ASN A 114 -18.69 -3.01 11.82
N ASN A 115 -18.61 -3.18 13.15
CA ASN A 115 -19.24 -4.30 13.84
C ASN A 115 -20.76 -4.11 14.07
N VAL A 116 -21.30 -2.92 13.81
CA VAL A 116 -22.74 -2.67 13.85
C VAL A 116 -23.40 -3.18 12.59
N THR A 117 -22.83 -2.87 11.43
CA THR A 117 -23.34 -3.28 10.12
C THR A 117 -22.76 -4.61 9.64
N ASN A 118 -21.71 -5.12 10.30
CA ASN A 118 -20.92 -6.30 9.88
C ASN A 118 -20.39 -6.17 8.45
N THR A 119 -19.86 -5.00 8.13
CA THR A 119 -19.30 -4.68 6.81
C THR A 119 -17.96 -3.98 6.92
N TRP A 120 -17.15 -4.10 5.85
CA TRP A 120 -15.98 -3.29 5.65
C TRP A 120 -16.38 -1.96 5.05
N GLU A 121 -15.92 -0.86 5.67
CA GLU A 121 -16.18 0.50 5.18
C GLU A 121 -14.87 1.14 4.74
N THR A 122 -14.90 1.81 3.60
CA THR A 122 -13.74 2.54 3.08
C THR A 122 -13.49 3.77 3.95
N TYR A 123 -12.35 3.76 4.64
CA TYR A 123 -11.90 4.89 5.45
C TYR A 123 -11.16 5.92 4.59
N HIS A 124 -10.34 5.45 3.66
CA HIS A 124 -9.50 6.30 2.84
C HIS A 124 -9.16 5.62 1.51
N THR A 125 -9.06 6.42 0.44
CA THR A 125 -8.68 5.97 -0.90
C THR A 125 -7.49 6.79 -1.39
N LYS A 126 -6.50 6.12 -1.95
CA LYS A 126 -5.38 6.75 -2.67
C LYS A 126 -5.39 6.31 -4.13
N PRO A 127 -5.09 7.21 -5.04
CA PRO A 127 -4.84 8.64 -4.83
C PRO A 127 -6.13 9.42 -4.54
N ASN A 128 -6.00 10.49 -3.76
CA ASN A 128 -7.11 11.41 -3.48
C ASN A 128 -7.42 12.31 -4.66
N ASP A 129 -6.40 12.64 -5.44
CA ASP A 129 -6.44 13.55 -6.58
C ASP A 129 -5.94 12.82 -7.81
N LYS A 130 -6.51 13.15 -8.96
CA LYS A 130 -6.05 12.61 -10.24
C LYS A 130 -4.59 12.97 -10.53
N CYS A 131 -4.10 14.06 -9.98
CA CYS A 131 -2.71 14.49 -10.14
C CYS A 131 -1.70 13.65 -9.34
N ASP A 132 -2.15 12.83 -8.41
CA ASP A 132 -1.31 11.81 -7.79
C ASP A 132 -0.89 10.72 -8.79
N HIS A 133 -1.63 10.59 -9.89
CA HIS A 133 -1.26 9.71 -11.00
C HIS A 133 -0.38 10.45 -12.00
N TYR A 134 0.85 10.04 -12.16
CA TYR A 134 1.78 10.65 -13.13
C TYR A 134 1.26 10.64 -14.56
N ALA A 135 0.57 9.60 -14.95
CA ALA A 135 0.04 9.46 -16.31
C ALA A 135 -1.11 10.42 -16.63
N VAL A 136 -1.71 11.07 -15.63
CA VAL A 136 -2.84 12.00 -15.80
C VAL A 136 -2.38 13.44 -15.79
N CYS A 137 -1.45 13.80 -14.89
CA CYS A 137 -1.01 15.19 -14.71
C CYS A 137 0.42 15.45 -15.19
N GLY A 138 1.04 14.45 -15.67
CA GLY A 138 2.32 14.54 -16.26
C GLY A 138 3.43 14.61 -16.17
#